data_d737c84673a7f64e0b86ddfcdaa14efc
#
_entry.id   d737c84673a7f64e0b86ddfcdaa14efc
#
_cell.length_a   1.000
_cell.length_b   1.000
_cell.length_c   1.000
_cell.angle_alpha   90.00
_cell.angle_beta   90.00
_cell.angle_gamma   90.00
#
_symmetry.space_group_name_H-M   'P 1'
#
loop_
_entity.id
_entity.type
_entity.pdbx_description
1 polymer ?
#
loop_
_entity_poly.entity_id
_entity_poly.type
_entity_poly.pdbx_seq_one_letter_code
_entity_poly.pdbx_strand_id
1 'polypeptide(L)'
;MFHRPGLGLLLPAVLCLSLLLPAASGAAEAPASEASSGQLRDRLAERLKDDSATLKLKKTPDDVRTSNPVDLRARRAAPKPAGVASAAKPSTPWAYTGEGAPDRWGQLQPEFRQCAVGTRQSPIDLRDTIKVDQEQIQFDYKASSFSVVDTGHTIQVNVAPGNAIQVMGRRYELQQFHFHRPSEERINGRQYDMVAHLVHKDEQGRLAVIAVLLERGQDQALIQTVWNHLPLERGDTYAAPVPIDLNQLLPRDRAYFSYMGSLTTPPCTEGVLWMVFRQPVPVSTQQISVFTHLYPMNARPLQAQSGRLIKESN
;
A
#
# COMPACT_ATOMS: atom_id res chain seq x y z
N MET A 1 -28.75 -70.41 -23.27
CA MET A 1 -28.39 -70.97 -24.61
C MET A 1 -27.21 -70.13 -25.08
N PHE A 2 -26.01 -70.75 -24.98
CA PHE A 2 -24.93 -70.78 -25.96
C PHE A 2 -24.43 -69.40 -26.51
N HIS A 3 -23.16 -68.95 -26.60
CA HIS A 3 -21.85 -69.59 -26.50
C HIS A 3 -20.79 -68.47 -26.38
N ARG A 4 -19.74 -68.65 -25.60
CA ARG A 4 -18.38 -68.04 -25.85
C ARG A 4 -17.67 -69.00 -26.83
N PRO A 5 -16.62 -68.60 -27.57
CA PRO A 5 -15.27 -68.25 -27.14
C PRO A 5 -14.62 -67.15 -28.08
N GLY A 6 -13.43 -66.72 -27.99
CA GLY A 6 -12.16 -67.14 -27.49
C GLY A 6 -11.07 -66.12 -27.82
N LEU A 7 -10.11 -66.01 -27.00
CA LEU A 7 -8.66 -66.00 -27.11
C LEU A 7 -7.98 -65.47 -28.37
N GLY A 8 -7.05 -64.52 -28.19
CA GLY A 8 -6.07 -64.13 -29.22
C GLY A 8 -4.96 -63.27 -28.62
N LEU A 9 -4.04 -63.94 -27.93
CA LEU A 9 -2.74 -63.38 -27.50
C LEU A 9 -1.81 -63.25 -28.71
N LEU A 10 -1.18 -62.09 -28.94
CA LEU A 10 0.06 -61.94 -29.69
C LEU A 10 0.85 -60.70 -29.25
N LEU A 11 1.88 -60.91 -28.47
CA LEU A 11 3.06 -60.05 -28.42
C LEU A 11 3.97 -60.40 -29.64
N PRO A 12 4.71 -59.44 -30.16
CA PRO A 12 6.13 -59.64 -30.16
C PRO A 12 7.02 -58.40 -29.85
N ALA A 13 8.06 -58.76 -29.13
CA ALA A 13 9.44 -58.51 -29.42
C ALA A 13 10.02 -57.10 -29.27
N VAL A 14 10.77 -57.01 -28.26
CA VAL A 14 11.93 -56.19 -27.92
C VAL A 14 12.86 -55.95 -29.14
N LEU A 15 13.20 -54.70 -29.37
CA LEU A 15 14.47 -54.37 -30.06
C LEU A 15 15.16 -53.26 -29.28
N CYS A 16 16.19 -53.64 -28.53
CA CYS A 16 17.20 -52.74 -27.98
C CYS A 16 18.03 -52.16 -29.13
N LEU A 17 18.10 -50.84 -29.21
CA LEU A 17 19.13 -50.18 -29.99
C LEU A 17 19.88 -49.20 -29.10
N SER A 18 21.03 -49.65 -28.66
CA SER A 18 22.08 -48.86 -27.99
C SER A 18 22.71 -47.89 -28.99
N LEU A 19 22.63 -46.60 -28.76
CA LEU A 19 23.46 -45.64 -29.45
C LEU A 19 24.15 -44.72 -28.46
N LEU A 20 25.46 -44.73 -28.60
CA LEU A 20 26.53 -44.03 -27.88
C LEU A 20 26.29 -42.50 -27.84
N LEU A 21 26.53 -41.94 -26.66
CA LEU A 21 26.81 -40.51 -26.44
C LEU A 21 28.20 -40.14 -26.91
N PRO A 22 28.43 -38.95 -27.47
CA PRO A 22 29.71 -38.28 -27.34
C PRO A 22 29.66 -37.27 -26.20
N ALA A 23 30.64 -37.30 -25.35
CA ALA A 23 31.00 -36.27 -24.39
C ALA A 23 31.41 -35.00 -25.13
N ALA A 24 30.84 -33.86 -24.73
CA ALA A 24 31.36 -32.54 -25.07
C ALA A 24 31.53 -31.74 -23.78
N SER A 25 32.74 -31.62 -23.45
CA SER A 25 33.55 -30.58 -22.82
C SER A 25 32.81 -29.36 -22.24
N GLY A 26 33.30 -29.02 -21.06
CA GLY A 26 32.95 -27.90 -20.21
C GLY A 26 32.95 -26.54 -20.89
N ALA A 27 32.01 -25.74 -20.49
CA ALA A 27 32.06 -24.28 -20.55
C ALA A 27 32.15 -23.76 -19.13
N ALA A 28 33.25 -23.07 -18.87
CA ALA A 28 33.55 -22.42 -17.61
C ALA A 28 32.52 -21.35 -17.27
N GLU A 29 31.98 -21.39 -16.05
CA GLU A 29 31.30 -20.29 -15.44
C GLU A 29 32.27 -19.11 -15.23
N ALA A 30 31.98 -17.99 -15.85
CA ALA A 30 32.66 -16.73 -15.59
C ALA A 30 32.09 -16.08 -14.34
N PRO A 31 32.90 -15.54 -13.43
CA PRO A 31 32.42 -14.86 -12.23
C PRO A 31 31.94 -13.44 -12.58
N ALA A 32 30.62 -13.23 -12.62
CA ALA A 32 30.01 -11.93 -12.78
C ALA A 32 29.54 -11.43 -11.41
N SER A 33 30.42 -10.79 -10.61
CA SER A 33 29.96 -9.98 -9.47
C SER A 33 30.96 -8.98 -8.87
N GLU A 34 32.20 -8.91 -9.30
CA GLU A 34 33.16 -7.94 -8.70
C GLU A 34 33.27 -6.59 -9.44
N ALA A 35 32.86 -6.52 -10.71
CA ALA A 35 32.94 -5.27 -11.48
C ALA A 35 31.85 -4.25 -11.12
N SER A 36 30.73 -4.66 -10.52
CA SER A 36 29.60 -3.77 -10.19
C SER A 36 29.82 -2.96 -8.90
N SER A 37 30.53 -3.50 -7.93
CA SER A 37 30.73 -2.82 -6.64
C SER A 37 31.79 -1.72 -6.68
N GLY A 38 32.78 -1.84 -7.56
CA GLY A 38 33.83 -0.84 -7.77
C GLY A 38 33.27 0.44 -8.41
N GLN A 39 32.46 0.30 -9.44
CA GLN A 39 31.86 1.44 -10.13
C GLN A 39 30.88 2.22 -9.27
N LEU A 40 30.18 1.58 -8.34
CA LEU A 40 29.28 2.24 -7.42
C LEU A 40 30.05 3.08 -6.38
N ARG A 41 31.17 2.55 -5.87
CA ARG A 41 32.02 3.27 -4.91
C ARG A 41 32.67 4.49 -5.56
N ASP A 42 33.13 4.41 -6.79
CA ASP A 42 33.76 5.51 -7.51
C ASP A 42 32.75 6.63 -7.82
N ARG A 43 31.52 6.29 -8.20
CA ARG A 43 30.43 7.27 -8.39
C ARG A 43 29.99 7.95 -7.09
N LEU A 44 30.01 7.25 -5.96
CA LEU A 44 29.72 7.82 -4.65
C LEU A 44 30.84 8.79 -4.21
N ALA A 45 32.09 8.42 -4.43
CA ALA A 45 33.25 9.25 -4.10
C ALA A 45 33.33 10.53 -4.93
N GLU A 46 32.86 10.49 -6.17
CA GLU A 46 32.83 11.64 -7.07
C GLU A 46 31.71 12.63 -6.66
N ARG A 47 30.52 12.14 -6.29
CA ARG A 47 29.44 12.98 -5.75
C ARG A 47 29.79 13.67 -4.42
N LEU A 48 30.51 12.98 -3.54
CA LEU A 48 30.93 13.55 -2.26
C LEU A 48 32.02 14.63 -2.42
N LYS A 49 32.73 14.67 -3.55
CA LYS A 49 33.68 15.75 -3.87
C LYS A 49 32.96 17.02 -4.39
N ASP A 50 31.86 16.84 -5.10
CA ASP A 50 31.07 17.98 -5.65
C ASP A 50 30.29 18.73 -4.57
N ASP A 51 29.77 18.05 -3.56
CA ASP A 51 29.07 18.68 -2.44
C ASP A 51 29.97 19.47 -1.49
N SER A 52 31.29 19.20 -1.50
CA SER A 52 32.26 19.97 -0.68
C SER A 52 32.62 21.35 -1.27
N ALA A 53 32.25 21.61 -2.52
CA ALA A 53 32.63 22.83 -3.22
C ALA A 53 31.61 23.97 -3.10
N THR A 54 30.44 23.74 -2.51
CA THR A 54 29.33 24.72 -2.54
C THR A 54 29.04 25.42 -1.21
N LEU A 55 29.84 25.22 -0.16
CA LEU A 55 29.71 25.96 1.10
C LEU A 55 30.76 27.09 1.22
N LYS A 56 30.66 28.09 0.36
CA LYS A 56 31.27 29.40 0.60
C LYS A 56 30.24 30.42 1.06
N LEU A 57 30.22 30.67 2.37
CA LEU A 57 29.47 31.77 2.98
C LEU A 57 29.85 33.11 2.34
N LYS A 58 28.90 33.77 1.72
CA LYS A 58 29.02 35.17 1.35
C LYS A 58 28.79 36.05 2.60
N LYS A 59 29.88 36.61 3.14
CA LYS A 59 29.81 37.77 4.04
C LYS A 59 29.53 39.02 3.19
N THR A 60 28.49 39.76 3.53
CA THR A 60 28.29 41.13 3.04
C THR A 60 28.78 42.13 4.08
N PRO A 61 29.46 43.22 3.66
CA PRO A 61 30.01 44.22 4.59
C PRO A 61 28.97 45.23 5.02
N ASP A 62 29.20 45.76 6.23
CA ASP A 62 28.53 46.87 6.85
C ASP A 62 28.61 48.16 5.99
N ASP A 63 27.50 48.87 5.90
CA ASP A 63 27.50 50.29 5.57
C ASP A 63 26.78 51.09 6.65
N VAL A 64 27.61 51.83 7.36
CA VAL A 64 27.25 52.85 8.33
C VAL A 64 26.85 54.11 7.57
N ARG A 65 25.66 54.63 7.83
CA ARG A 65 25.40 56.07 7.64
C ARG A 65 24.48 56.61 8.72
N THR A 66 25.09 57.51 9.46
CA THR A 66 24.56 58.49 10.41
C THR A 66 23.61 59.50 9.72
N SER A 67 22.54 59.89 10.41
CA SER A 67 22.20 61.26 10.76
C SER A 67 20.74 61.45 11.14
N ASN A 68 20.57 61.87 12.29
CA ASN A 68 19.93 63.01 12.95
C ASN A 68 18.44 62.95 13.34
N PRO A 69 18.12 63.57 14.48
CA PRO A 69 16.88 63.36 15.21
C PRO A 69 15.84 64.44 14.88
N VAL A 70 14.57 64.03 14.83
CA VAL A 70 13.44 64.97 14.86
C VAL A 70 12.37 64.47 15.83
N ASP A 71 12.32 65.16 16.84
CA ASP A 71 11.26 65.70 17.73
C ASP A 71 10.04 64.87 18.12
N LEU A 72 9.87 64.90 19.42
CA LEU A 72 8.78 64.43 20.26
C LEU A 72 7.51 65.29 20.10
N ARG A 73 6.37 64.68 20.01
CA ARG A 73 5.09 64.90 20.74
C ARG A 73 3.88 64.64 19.88
N ALA A 74 3.28 63.50 20.11
CA ALA A 74 1.83 63.43 20.23
C ALA A 74 1.47 62.05 20.87
N ARG A 75 1.22 62.04 22.15
CA ARG A 75 0.58 60.96 22.85
C ARG A 75 -0.85 60.82 22.34
N ARG A 76 -1.16 59.74 21.64
CA ARG A 76 -2.51 59.19 21.56
C ARG A 76 -2.47 57.75 22.08
N ALA A 77 -3.24 57.52 23.15
CA ALA A 77 -3.41 56.23 23.76
C ALA A 77 -3.95 55.22 22.73
N ALA A 78 -3.17 54.20 22.46
CA ALA A 78 -3.65 53.03 21.72
C ALA A 78 -4.56 52.18 22.59
N PRO A 79 -5.67 51.68 22.08
CA PRO A 79 -6.51 50.76 22.81
C PRO A 79 -5.77 49.44 23.10
N LYS A 80 -5.89 48.96 24.33
CA LYS A 80 -5.37 47.71 24.81
C LYS A 80 -5.84 46.58 23.89
N PRO A 81 -4.98 45.71 23.34
CA PRO A 81 -5.45 44.58 22.58
C PRO A 81 -6.18 43.64 23.52
N ALA A 82 -7.44 43.37 23.21
CA ALA A 82 -8.24 42.36 23.85
C ALA A 82 -7.68 40.98 23.53
N GLY A 83 -7.59 40.17 24.58
CA GLY A 83 -7.59 38.70 24.50
C GLY A 83 -6.47 38.06 23.69
N VAL A 84 -5.38 37.68 24.39
CA VAL A 84 -4.48 36.65 23.90
C VAL A 84 -5.35 35.39 23.65
N ALA A 85 -5.58 35.07 22.36
CA ALA A 85 -6.13 33.78 21.99
C ALA A 85 -5.20 32.71 22.62
N SER A 86 -5.80 31.89 23.47
CA SER A 86 -5.13 30.74 24.06
C SER A 86 -4.50 29.95 22.92
N ALA A 87 -3.18 29.86 22.92
CA ALA A 87 -2.47 29.00 21.99
C ALA A 87 -3.06 27.60 22.10
N ALA A 88 -3.69 27.12 21.05
CA ALA A 88 -4.21 25.78 20.98
C ALA A 88 -3.07 24.83 21.32
N LYS A 89 -3.29 23.93 22.28
CA LYS A 89 -2.32 22.88 22.59
C LYS A 89 -1.99 22.15 21.28
N PRO A 90 -0.69 21.88 21.02
CA PRO A 90 -0.34 21.11 19.83
C PRO A 90 -1.13 19.80 19.83
N SER A 91 -1.85 19.53 18.75
CA SER A 91 -2.65 18.31 18.64
C SER A 91 -1.72 17.10 18.57
N THR A 92 -1.98 16.10 19.39
CA THR A 92 -1.26 14.81 19.31
C THR A 92 -1.51 14.21 17.93
N PRO A 93 -0.47 13.87 17.16
CA PRO A 93 -0.67 13.19 15.88
C PRO A 93 -1.27 11.80 16.13
N TRP A 94 -2.12 11.35 15.20
CA TRP A 94 -2.66 10.00 15.29
C TRP A 94 -1.57 8.95 15.00
N ALA A 95 -1.69 7.80 15.63
CA ALA A 95 -0.77 6.68 15.50
C ALA A 95 -1.54 5.36 15.74
N TYR A 96 -0.85 4.23 15.60
CA TYR A 96 -1.43 2.92 15.94
C TYR A 96 -1.14 2.49 17.39
N THR A 97 -0.30 3.25 18.11
CA THR A 97 0.08 2.96 19.50
C THR A 97 0.22 4.25 20.31
N GLY A 98 0.26 4.12 21.63
CA GLY A 98 0.48 5.24 22.54
C GLY A 98 -0.69 6.22 22.63
N GLU A 99 -0.40 7.50 22.82
CA GLU A 99 -1.44 8.54 23.00
C GLU A 99 -2.25 8.82 21.74
N GLY A 100 -1.70 8.52 20.56
CA GLY A 100 -2.36 8.65 19.28
C GLY A 100 -3.09 7.39 18.82
N ALA A 101 -3.25 6.37 19.67
CA ALA A 101 -3.81 5.06 19.33
C ALA A 101 -5.28 5.10 18.88
N PRO A 102 -5.78 4.05 18.18
CA PRO A 102 -7.11 4.01 17.56
C PRO A 102 -8.29 4.26 18.50
N ASP A 103 -8.18 3.87 19.75
CA ASP A 103 -9.20 4.11 20.80
C ASP A 103 -9.37 5.60 21.14
N ARG A 104 -8.39 6.44 20.79
CA ARG A 104 -8.38 7.89 21.05
C ARG A 104 -8.58 8.74 19.81
N TRP A 105 -8.55 8.18 18.61
CA TRP A 105 -8.62 8.94 17.36
C TRP A 105 -9.74 9.97 17.33
N GLY A 106 -10.94 9.57 17.73
CA GLY A 106 -12.11 10.47 17.74
C GLY A 106 -12.01 11.65 18.70
N GLN A 107 -10.99 11.70 19.57
CA GLN A 107 -10.75 12.74 20.57
C GLN A 107 -9.55 13.63 20.23
N LEU A 108 -8.69 13.21 19.29
CA LEU A 108 -7.46 13.92 18.94
C LEU A 108 -7.75 15.25 18.23
N GLN A 109 -8.72 15.25 17.34
CA GLN A 109 -9.13 16.41 16.55
C GLN A 109 -10.65 16.35 16.30
N PRO A 110 -11.35 17.50 16.18
CA PRO A 110 -12.78 17.53 15.90
C PRO A 110 -13.18 16.79 14.62
N GLU A 111 -12.31 16.86 13.59
CA GLU A 111 -12.50 16.22 12.29
C GLU A 111 -12.48 14.69 12.38
N PHE A 112 -11.84 14.14 13.43
CA PHE A 112 -11.73 12.69 13.65
C PHE A 112 -12.88 12.13 14.49
N ARG A 113 -13.86 12.95 14.86
CA ARG A 113 -15.01 12.53 15.69
C ARG A 113 -15.69 11.27 15.16
N GLN A 114 -15.74 11.10 13.83
CA GLN A 114 -16.36 9.94 13.19
C GLN A 114 -15.71 8.61 13.60
N CYS A 115 -14.41 8.62 13.95
CA CYS A 115 -13.70 7.43 14.44
C CYS A 115 -14.30 6.86 15.74
N ALA A 116 -14.94 7.71 16.58
CA ALA A 116 -15.56 7.30 17.86
C ALA A 116 -17.07 7.09 17.77
N VAL A 117 -17.80 7.90 16.97
CA VAL A 117 -19.26 7.88 16.95
C VAL A 117 -19.85 7.19 15.73
N GLY A 118 -19.03 6.84 14.75
CA GLY A 118 -19.46 6.18 13.53
C GLY A 118 -20.07 4.81 13.82
N THR A 119 -21.13 4.47 13.11
CA THR A 119 -21.86 3.21 13.27
C THR A 119 -21.58 2.20 12.16
N ARG A 120 -20.92 2.65 11.08
CA ARG A 120 -20.54 1.84 9.93
C ARG A 120 -19.03 1.83 9.71
N GLN A 121 -18.29 1.67 10.79
CA GLN A 121 -16.84 1.73 10.77
C GLN A 121 -16.20 0.46 10.20
N SER A 122 -15.01 0.60 9.60
CA SER A 122 -14.12 -0.45 9.11
C SER A 122 -12.82 -0.45 9.93
N PRO A 123 -12.10 -1.60 9.98
CA PRO A 123 -12.41 -2.90 9.36
C PRO A 123 -13.44 -3.71 10.15
N ILE A 124 -13.96 -4.79 9.55
CA ILE A 124 -14.85 -5.75 10.22
C ILE A 124 -14.40 -7.19 10.00
N ASP A 125 -14.92 -8.11 10.82
CA ASP A 125 -14.88 -9.52 10.53
C ASP A 125 -16.06 -9.89 9.61
N LEU A 126 -15.77 -10.43 8.45
CA LEU A 126 -16.74 -10.82 7.43
C LEU A 126 -17.35 -12.16 7.84
N ARG A 127 -18.49 -12.09 8.57
CA ARG A 127 -19.28 -13.22 9.06
C ARG A 127 -20.74 -13.03 8.69
N ASP A 128 -21.52 -14.10 8.81
CA ASP A 128 -22.97 -14.06 8.59
C ASP A 128 -23.33 -13.43 7.24
N THR A 129 -22.60 -13.84 6.21
CA THR A 129 -22.71 -13.31 4.85
C THR A 129 -23.95 -13.85 4.15
N ILE A 130 -24.49 -13.06 3.23
CA ILE A 130 -25.57 -13.51 2.34
C ILE A 130 -24.97 -13.76 0.95
N LYS A 131 -25.04 -15.01 0.50
CA LYS A 131 -24.65 -15.39 -0.85
C LYS A 131 -25.63 -14.83 -1.85
N VAL A 132 -25.11 -14.12 -2.81
CA VAL A 132 -25.90 -13.51 -3.89
C VAL A 132 -25.10 -13.51 -5.19
N ASP A 133 -25.80 -13.45 -6.30
CA ASP A 133 -25.17 -13.27 -7.61
C ASP A 133 -24.73 -11.81 -7.74
N GLN A 134 -23.48 -11.53 -7.35
CA GLN A 134 -22.90 -10.19 -7.44
C GLN A 134 -22.32 -9.94 -8.84
N GLU A 135 -22.47 -8.72 -9.32
CA GLU A 135 -21.80 -8.26 -10.54
C GLU A 135 -20.28 -8.45 -10.43
N GLN A 136 -19.65 -8.94 -11.49
CA GLN A 136 -18.21 -9.03 -11.54
C GLN A 136 -17.58 -7.64 -11.61
N ILE A 137 -16.54 -7.42 -10.80
CA ILE A 137 -15.76 -6.17 -10.89
C ILE A 137 -14.99 -6.18 -12.21
N GLN A 138 -15.23 -5.19 -13.06
CA GLN A 138 -14.46 -4.99 -14.28
C GLN A 138 -13.24 -4.15 -14.00
N PHE A 139 -12.07 -4.66 -14.36
CA PHE A 139 -10.78 -3.98 -14.14
C PHE A 139 -10.27 -3.39 -15.46
N ASP A 140 -10.07 -2.08 -15.45
CA ASP A 140 -9.40 -1.33 -16.51
C ASP A 140 -8.02 -0.91 -15.97
N TYR A 141 -7.18 -1.90 -15.65
CA TYR A 141 -5.82 -1.70 -15.16
C TYR A 141 -4.81 -1.94 -16.27
N LYS A 142 -3.82 -1.09 -16.34
CA LYS A 142 -2.72 -1.15 -17.31
C LYS A 142 -1.40 -0.83 -16.65
N ALA A 143 -0.31 -1.28 -17.27
CA ALA A 143 1.03 -0.90 -16.84
C ALA A 143 1.17 0.62 -16.81
N SER A 144 1.58 1.16 -15.66
CA SER A 144 1.60 2.59 -15.39
C SER A 144 2.82 2.99 -14.57
N SER A 145 3.30 4.22 -14.72
CA SER A 145 4.30 4.77 -13.83
C SER A 145 3.75 4.91 -12.41
N PHE A 146 4.63 4.81 -11.43
CA PHE A 146 4.26 4.90 -10.03
C PHE A 146 5.35 5.57 -9.18
N SER A 147 4.95 5.98 -7.99
CA SER A 147 5.85 6.41 -6.94
C SER A 147 5.50 5.74 -5.62
N VAL A 148 6.50 5.50 -4.79
CA VAL A 148 6.36 4.92 -3.46
C VAL A 148 6.59 6.00 -2.42
N VAL A 149 5.73 6.07 -1.43
CA VAL A 149 5.79 7.03 -0.32
C VAL A 149 5.81 6.27 1.00
N ASP A 150 6.76 6.58 1.87
CA ASP A 150 6.67 6.23 3.28
C ASP A 150 5.89 7.34 4.02
N THR A 151 4.61 7.10 4.30
CA THR A 151 3.73 8.11 4.91
C THR A 151 3.96 8.31 6.41
N GLY A 152 4.84 7.51 7.03
CA GLY A 152 4.98 7.42 8.49
C GLY A 152 3.94 6.52 9.16
N HIS A 153 2.94 6.04 8.40
CA HIS A 153 1.88 5.13 8.86
C HIS A 153 1.78 3.85 8.03
N THR A 154 2.21 3.91 6.78
CA THR A 154 2.26 2.79 5.83
C THR A 154 3.15 3.13 4.65
N ILE A 155 3.46 2.13 3.85
CA ILE A 155 3.98 2.30 2.49
C ILE A 155 2.79 2.46 1.55
N GLN A 156 2.71 3.61 0.90
CA GLN A 156 1.71 3.95 -0.09
C GLN A 156 2.33 4.00 -1.49
N VAL A 157 1.59 3.54 -2.47
CA VAL A 157 1.96 3.57 -3.88
C VAL A 157 0.96 4.42 -4.66
N ASN A 158 1.42 5.53 -5.18
CA ASN A 158 0.65 6.38 -6.09
C ASN A 158 0.88 5.90 -7.52
N VAL A 159 -0.19 5.66 -8.25
CA VAL A 159 -0.15 5.15 -9.63
C VAL A 159 -0.65 6.24 -10.57
N ALA A 160 -0.04 6.36 -11.74
CA ALA A 160 -0.48 7.33 -12.75
C ALA A 160 -1.96 7.13 -13.12
N PRO A 161 -2.68 8.20 -13.44
CA PRO A 161 -4.10 8.15 -13.82
C PRO A 161 -4.41 7.20 -14.98
N GLY A 162 -5.67 6.74 -15.06
CA GLY A 162 -6.16 5.88 -16.12
C GLY A 162 -6.24 4.40 -15.74
N ASN A 163 -6.09 4.09 -14.43
CA ASN A 163 -6.41 2.79 -13.86
C ASN A 163 -7.75 2.90 -13.13
N ALA A 164 -8.69 2.04 -13.40
CA ALA A 164 -10.03 2.15 -12.83
C ALA A 164 -10.70 0.79 -12.67
N ILE A 165 -11.78 0.79 -11.91
CA ILE A 165 -12.72 -0.32 -11.83
C ILE A 165 -14.12 0.16 -12.25
N GLN A 166 -14.92 -0.77 -12.76
CA GLN A 166 -16.35 -0.57 -12.96
C GLN A 166 -17.09 -1.63 -12.17
N VAL A 167 -18.01 -1.19 -11.33
CA VAL A 167 -18.84 -2.06 -10.48
C VAL A 167 -20.15 -1.33 -10.12
N MET A 168 -21.26 -2.06 -10.05
CA MET A 168 -22.58 -1.51 -9.73
C MET A 168 -22.95 -0.31 -10.63
N GLY A 169 -22.62 -0.42 -11.91
CA GLY A 169 -22.90 0.62 -12.93
C GLY A 169 -22.07 1.90 -12.77
N ARG A 170 -20.96 1.88 -12.00
CA ARG A 170 -20.13 3.07 -11.74
C ARG A 170 -18.67 2.80 -12.01
N ARG A 171 -18.00 3.82 -12.54
CA ARG A 171 -16.55 3.85 -12.73
C ARG A 171 -15.89 4.55 -11.55
N TYR A 172 -14.85 3.94 -11.00
CA TYR A 172 -14.03 4.49 -9.92
C TYR A 172 -12.57 4.48 -10.34
N GLU A 173 -11.92 5.63 -10.35
CA GLU A 173 -10.52 5.80 -10.69
C GLU A 173 -9.63 5.46 -9.51
N LEU A 174 -8.58 4.66 -9.73
CA LEU A 174 -7.59 4.35 -8.70
C LEU A 174 -6.84 5.62 -8.29
N GLN A 175 -6.78 5.84 -6.99
CA GLN A 175 -6.05 6.97 -6.40
C GLN A 175 -4.66 6.52 -5.93
N GLN A 176 -4.60 5.43 -5.21
CA GLN A 176 -3.39 4.85 -4.64
C GLN A 176 -3.70 3.44 -4.09
N PHE A 177 -2.66 2.69 -3.73
CA PHE A 177 -2.81 1.53 -2.86
C PHE A 177 -1.76 1.55 -1.75
N HIS A 178 -2.05 0.88 -0.64
CA HIS A 178 -1.18 0.84 0.53
C HIS A 178 -1.37 -0.47 1.30
N PHE A 179 -0.53 -0.70 2.31
CA PHE A 179 -0.47 -1.97 2.99
C PHE A 179 -0.74 -1.84 4.49
N HIS A 180 -1.33 -2.90 5.06
CA HIS A 180 -1.47 -3.06 6.51
C HIS A 180 -0.96 -4.43 6.95
N ARG A 181 -0.43 -4.47 8.15
CA ARG A 181 0.02 -5.67 8.84
C ARG A 181 -0.41 -5.63 10.32
N PRO A 182 -1.05 -6.71 10.81
CA PRO A 182 -1.68 -7.79 10.04
C PRO A 182 -2.81 -7.28 9.13
N SER A 183 -3.54 -8.17 8.43
CA SER A 183 -4.72 -7.76 7.69
C SER A 183 -5.71 -7.06 8.63
N GLU A 184 -6.35 -6.00 8.15
CA GLU A 184 -7.37 -5.28 8.91
C GLU A 184 -8.68 -6.06 8.92
N GLU A 185 -9.12 -6.57 7.76
CA GLU A 185 -10.28 -7.44 7.64
C GLU A 185 -9.94 -8.85 8.11
N ARG A 186 -10.98 -9.54 8.60
CA ARG A 186 -10.99 -10.98 8.84
C ARG A 186 -12.11 -11.64 8.06
N ILE A 187 -11.91 -12.91 7.72
CA ILE A 187 -12.96 -13.76 7.16
C ILE A 187 -13.23 -14.88 8.14
N ASN A 188 -14.42 -14.94 8.71
CA ASN A 188 -14.82 -15.92 9.72
C ASN A 188 -13.82 -16.06 10.88
N GLY A 189 -13.29 -14.91 11.36
CA GLY A 189 -12.29 -14.84 12.42
C GLY A 189 -10.86 -15.05 11.99
N ARG A 190 -10.61 -15.55 10.77
CA ARG A 190 -9.26 -15.73 10.24
C ARG A 190 -8.66 -14.37 9.87
N GLN A 191 -7.51 -14.09 10.43
CA GLN A 191 -6.68 -12.93 10.08
C GLN A 191 -5.52 -13.40 9.18
N TYR A 192 -5.13 -12.57 8.22
CA TYR A 192 -4.06 -12.83 7.26
C TYR A 192 -2.80 -12.07 7.64
N ASP A 193 -1.66 -12.44 7.05
CA ASP A 193 -0.37 -11.82 7.38
C ASP A 193 -0.34 -10.33 7.05
N MET A 194 -0.94 -9.91 5.91
CA MET A 194 -1.05 -8.52 5.46
C MET A 194 -2.33 -8.33 4.61
N VAL A 195 -2.61 -7.10 4.28
CA VAL A 195 -3.59 -6.71 3.25
C VAL A 195 -3.07 -5.55 2.42
N ALA A 196 -3.41 -5.52 1.15
CA ALA A 196 -3.27 -4.35 0.29
C ALA A 196 -4.65 -3.73 0.03
N HIS A 197 -4.81 -2.44 0.32
CA HIS A 197 -6.01 -1.67 0.05
C HIS A 197 -5.81 -0.82 -1.20
N LEU A 198 -6.57 -1.09 -2.26
CA LEU A 198 -6.58 -0.32 -3.50
C LEU A 198 -7.74 0.68 -3.43
N VAL A 199 -7.42 1.93 -3.22
CA VAL A 199 -8.39 3.01 -2.99
C VAL A 199 -8.78 3.66 -4.31
N HIS A 200 -10.06 3.65 -4.63
CA HIS A 200 -10.64 4.24 -5.83
C HIS A 200 -11.64 5.32 -5.46
N LYS A 201 -11.87 6.24 -6.39
CA LYS A 201 -12.80 7.35 -6.22
C LYS A 201 -13.57 7.60 -7.51
N ASP A 202 -14.90 7.80 -7.43
CA ASP A 202 -15.70 8.20 -8.57
C ASP A 202 -15.72 9.74 -8.75
N GLU A 203 -16.33 10.19 -9.85
CA GLU A 203 -16.43 11.62 -10.17
C GLU A 203 -17.22 12.44 -9.13
N GLN A 204 -18.07 11.80 -8.33
CA GLN A 204 -18.81 12.42 -7.24
C GLN A 204 -18.06 12.38 -5.90
N GLY A 205 -16.82 11.90 -5.91
CA GLY A 205 -15.97 11.80 -4.71
C GLY A 205 -16.28 10.62 -3.80
N ARG A 206 -17.17 9.68 -4.20
CA ARG A 206 -17.45 8.46 -3.41
C ARG A 206 -16.28 7.49 -3.53
N LEU A 207 -15.98 6.81 -2.44
CA LEU A 207 -14.85 5.90 -2.36
C LEU A 207 -15.31 4.44 -2.52
N ALA A 208 -14.48 3.68 -3.22
CA ALA A 208 -14.53 2.23 -3.29
C ALA A 208 -13.15 1.67 -3.00
N VAL A 209 -13.05 0.69 -2.12
CA VAL A 209 -11.79 0.05 -1.75
C VAL A 209 -11.85 -1.43 -2.07
N ILE A 210 -10.83 -1.90 -2.79
CA ILE A 210 -10.59 -3.33 -2.95
C ILE A 210 -9.55 -3.74 -1.93
N ALA A 211 -9.86 -4.74 -1.10
CA ALA A 211 -8.92 -5.36 -0.19
C ALA A 211 -8.43 -6.69 -0.78
N VAL A 212 -7.12 -6.79 -0.97
CA VAL A 212 -6.42 -7.99 -1.38
C VAL A 212 -5.70 -8.54 -0.16
N LEU A 213 -6.24 -9.62 0.41
CA LEU A 213 -5.65 -10.30 1.55
C LEU A 213 -4.36 -11.00 1.11
N LEU A 214 -3.32 -10.87 1.92
CA LEU A 214 -2.00 -11.43 1.63
C LEU A 214 -1.66 -12.49 2.68
N GLU A 215 -1.29 -13.69 2.23
CA GLU A 215 -0.89 -14.76 3.13
C GLU A 215 0.48 -15.30 2.76
N ARG A 216 1.14 -15.90 3.74
CA ARG A 216 2.48 -16.44 3.56
C ARG A 216 2.51 -17.54 2.51
N GLY A 217 3.42 -17.36 1.54
CA GLY A 217 3.56 -18.26 0.41
C GLY A 217 4.78 -17.91 -0.44
N GLN A 218 4.60 -17.90 -1.75
CA GLN A 218 5.62 -17.57 -2.74
C GLN A 218 5.82 -16.05 -2.85
N ASP A 219 6.92 -15.64 -3.47
CA ASP A 219 7.17 -14.24 -3.77
C ASP A 219 6.09 -13.64 -4.68
N GLN A 220 5.68 -12.44 -4.33
CA GLN A 220 4.78 -11.63 -5.13
C GLN A 220 5.59 -10.57 -5.91
N ALA A 221 5.60 -10.71 -7.23
CA ALA A 221 6.48 -9.91 -8.10
C ALA A 221 6.19 -8.38 -8.02
N LEU A 222 4.90 -7.99 -7.97
CA LEU A 222 4.52 -6.58 -7.85
C LEU A 222 4.98 -6.01 -6.51
N ILE A 223 4.78 -6.74 -5.40
CA ILE A 223 5.22 -6.31 -4.07
C ILE A 223 6.76 -6.18 -4.04
N GLN A 224 7.48 -7.12 -4.68
CA GLN A 224 8.94 -7.01 -4.80
C GLN A 224 9.35 -5.74 -5.56
N THR A 225 8.65 -5.43 -6.65
CA THR A 225 8.89 -4.19 -7.39
C THR A 225 8.67 -2.95 -6.51
N VAL A 226 7.64 -2.92 -5.70
CA VAL A 226 7.40 -1.81 -4.74
C VAL A 226 8.52 -1.74 -3.71
N TRP A 227 8.91 -2.90 -3.10
CA TRP A 227 9.97 -2.94 -2.09
C TRP A 227 11.33 -2.50 -2.61
N ASN A 228 11.64 -2.77 -3.87
CA ASN A 228 12.87 -2.31 -4.51
C ASN A 228 12.94 -0.79 -4.70
N HIS A 229 11.82 -0.09 -4.55
CA HIS A 229 11.71 1.35 -4.77
C HIS A 229 11.23 2.11 -3.50
N LEU A 230 11.45 1.53 -2.33
CA LEU A 230 11.15 2.20 -1.06
C LEU A 230 12.01 3.46 -0.91
N PRO A 231 11.42 4.58 -0.46
CA PRO A 231 12.21 5.76 -0.09
C PRO A 231 13.10 5.46 1.12
N LEU A 232 14.18 6.20 1.28
CA LEU A 232 15.13 5.99 2.38
C LEU A 232 14.67 6.64 3.69
N GLU A 233 13.82 7.66 3.63
CA GLU A 233 13.35 8.40 4.79
C GLU A 233 11.82 8.49 4.81
N ARG A 234 11.27 8.61 6.02
CA ARG A 234 9.83 8.84 6.21
C ARG A 234 9.43 10.20 5.66
N GLY A 235 8.30 10.22 4.97
CA GLY A 235 7.78 11.41 4.31
C GLY A 235 8.29 11.59 2.88
N ASP A 236 9.34 10.86 2.50
CA ASP A 236 9.89 10.94 1.16
C ASP A 236 9.06 10.17 0.14
N THR A 237 9.22 10.58 -1.11
CA THR A 237 8.60 9.96 -2.28
C THR A 237 9.67 9.55 -3.28
N TYR A 238 9.66 8.29 -3.67
CA TYR A 238 10.55 7.77 -4.72
C TYR A 238 9.76 7.46 -6.00
N ALA A 239 10.06 8.16 -7.09
CA ALA A 239 9.48 7.87 -8.40
C ALA A 239 10.24 6.70 -9.04
N ALA A 240 9.54 5.58 -9.27
CA ALA A 240 10.16 4.39 -9.83
C ALA A 240 10.43 4.56 -11.33
N PRO A 241 11.62 4.13 -11.83
CA PRO A 241 11.97 4.23 -13.25
C PRO A 241 11.33 3.12 -14.12
N VAL A 242 10.53 2.25 -13.53
CA VAL A 242 9.86 1.11 -14.17
C VAL A 242 8.35 1.22 -14.00
N PRO A 243 7.53 0.66 -14.89
CA PRO A 243 6.08 0.62 -14.70
C PRO A 243 5.66 -0.49 -13.73
N ILE A 244 4.44 -0.37 -13.20
CA ILE A 244 3.75 -1.38 -12.39
C ILE A 244 2.42 -1.77 -13.04
N ASP A 245 2.08 -3.05 -13.02
CA ASP A 245 0.79 -3.56 -13.50
C ASP A 245 0.01 -4.20 -12.35
N LEU A 246 -1.04 -3.52 -11.90
CA LEU A 246 -1.85 -3.96 -10.76
C LEU A 246 -2.63 -5.27 -11.00
N ASN A 247 -2.81 -5.69 -12.24
CA ASN A 247 -3.41 -7.00 -12.53
C ASN A 247 -2.60 -8.15 -11.88
N GLN A 248 -1.29 -7.96 -11.68
CA GLN A 248 -0.42 -8.94 -11.03
C GLN A 248 -0.71 -9.13 -9.53
N LEU A 249 -1.34 -8.14 -8.88
CA LEU A 249 -1.69 -8.22 -7.45
C LEU A 249 -3.04 -8.89 -7.23
N LEU A 250 -3.86 -9.03 -8.26
CA LEU A 250 -5.22 -9.53 -8.13
C LEU A 250 -5.22 -11.07 -8.06
N PRO A 251 -6.06 -11.70 -7.20
CA PRO A 251 -6.16 -13.15 -7.13
C PRO A 251 -6.76 -13.72 -8.42
N ARG A 252 -6.58 -15.01 -8.67
CA ARG A 252 -7.18 -15.71 -9.81
C ARG A 252 -8.69 -15.85 -9.68
N ASP A 253 -9.15 -16.25 -8.52
CA ASP A 253 -10.58 -16.25 -8.17
C ASP A 253 -10.97 -14.84 -7.73
N ARG A 254 -11.89 -14.24 -8.46
CA ARG A 254 -12.37 -12.85 -8.27
C ARG A 254 -13.64 -12.79 -7.40
N ALA A 255 -14.02 -13.90 -6.76
CA ALA A 255 -15.10 -13.93 -5.78
C ALA A 255 -14.77 -12.98 -4.61
N TYR A 256 -15.75 -12.21 -4.18
CA TYR A 256 -15.53 -11.16 -3.18
C TYR A 256 -16.71 -10.98 -2.22
N PHE A 257 -16.41 -10.44 -1.06
CA PHE A 257 -17.39 -9.90 -0.14
C PHE A 257 -17.57 -8.42 -0.39
N SER A 258 -18.80 -7.92 -0.26
CA SER A 258 -19.04 -6.47 -0.32
C SER A 258 -19.87 -5.97 0.84
N TYR A 259 -19.51 -4.79 1.35
CA TYR A 259 -20.23 -4.11 2.42
C TYR A 259 -20.00 -2.60 2.38
N MET A 260 -20.86 -1.83 3.04
CA MET A 260 -20.65 -0.39 3.24
C MET A 260 -19.93 -0.14 4.55
N GLY A 261 -18.80 0.54 4.50
CA GLY A 261 -17.94 0.80 5.64
C GLY A 261 -17.39 2.22 5.68
N SER A 262 -16.18 2.37 6.23
CA SER A 262 -15.47 3.64 6.39
C SER A 262 -14.03 3.54 5.93
N LEU A 263 -13.32 4.66 5.91
CA LEU A 263 -11.87 4.65 5.98
C LEU A 263 -11.40 4.02 7.29
N THR A 264 -10.30 3.28 7.26
CA THR A 264 -9.70 2.61 8.44
C THR A 264 -8.68 3.48 9.17
N THR A 265 -8.44 4.70 8.67
CA THR A 265 -7.60 5.71 9.30
C THR A 265 -8.40 7.00 9.50
N PRO A 266 -8.00 7.88 10.44
CA PRO A 266 -8.62 9.21 10.54
C PRO A 266 -8.70 9.92 9.18
N PRO A 267 -9.83 10.55 8.88
CA PRO A 267 -10.96 10.89 9.76
C PRO A 267 -12.07 9.83 9.86
N CYS A 268 -11.86 8.57 9.42
CA CYS A 268 -12.79 7.44 9.52
C CYS A 268 -14.14 7.71 8.81
N THR A 269 -14.09 8.46 7.71
CA THR A 269 -15.27 8.84 6.92
C THR A 269 -16.03 7.60 6.44
N GLU A 270 -17.33 7.57 6.69
CA GLU A 270 -18.23 6.49 6.28
C GLU A 270 -18.71 6.66 4.83
N GLY A 271 -19.41 5.67 4.30
CA GLY A 271 -19.90 5.66 2.93
C GLY A 271 -18.92 5.07 1.91
N VAL A 272 -17.93 4.34 2.39
CA VAL A 272 -16.95 3.63 1.55
C VAL A 272 -17.52 2.26 1.14
N LEU A 273 -17.54 1.97 -0.15
CA LEU A 273 -17.85 0.64 -0.68
C LEU A 273 -16.60 -0.24 -0.53
N TRP A 274 -16.69 -1.27 0.29
CA TRP A 274 -15.64 -2.28 0.44
C TRP A 274 -15.93 -3.50 -0.41
N MET A 275 -14.89 -3.99 -1.07
CA MET A 275 -14.87 -5.23 -1.83
C MET A 275 -13.63 -6.02 -1.41
N VAL A 276 -13.83 -7.08 -0.65
CA VAL A 276 -12.74 -7.89 -0.09
C VAL A 276 -12.68 -9.21 -0.85
N PHE A 277 -11.59 -9.47 -1.55
CA PHE A 277 -11.42 -10.74 -2.25
C PHE A 277 -11.39 -11.91 -1.27
N ARG A 278 -12.13 -12.98 -1.63
CA ARG A 278 -12.19 -14.20 -0.85
C ARG A 278 -10.87 -14.98 -0.90
N GLN A 279 -10.25 -15.05 -2.07
CA GLN A 279 -8.98 -15.73 -2.28
C GLN A 279 -7.81 -14.81 -1.90
N PRO A 280 -6.98 -15.20 -0.92
CA PRO A 280 -5.76 -14.46 -0.63
C PRO A 280 -4.71 -14.64 -1.73
N VAL A 281 -3.79 -13.70 -1.82
CA VAL A 281 -2.63 -13.72 -2.71
C VAL A 281 -1.38 -14.09 -1.90
N PRO A 282 -0.53 -15.00 -2.39
CA PRO A 282 0.69 -15.36 -1.69
C PRO A 282 1.70 -14.20 -1.66
N VAL A 283 2.39 -14.09 -0.54
CA VAL A 283 3.52 -13.16 -0.32
C VAL A 283 4.59 -13.88 0.49
N SER A 284 5.87 -13.73 0.15
CA SER A 284 6.91 -14.47 0.84
C SER A 284 7.18 -13.96 2.25
N THR A 285 7.73 -14.85 3.09
CA THR A 285 8.16 -14.49 4.44
C THR A 285 9.16 -13.34 4.43
N GLN A 286 10.04 -13.28 3.42
CA GLN A 286 11.01 -12.20 3.28
C GLN A 286 10.32 -10.86 2.97
N GLN A 287 9.34 -10.85 2.07
CA GLN A 287 8.58 -9.65 1.74
C GLN A 287 7.77 -9.14 2.93
N ILE A 288 7.14 -10.05 3.70
CA ILE A 288 6.48 -9.71 4.96
C ILE A 288 7.49 -9.12 5.95
N SER A 289 8.69 -9.70 6.05
CA SER A 289 9.75 -9.22 6.96
C SER A 289 10.19 -7.80 6.64
N VAL A 290 10.36 -7.45 5.36
CA VAL A 290 10.68 -6.07 4.92
C VAL A 290 9.63 -5.10 5.44
N PHE A 291 8.35 -5.37 5.21
CA PHE A 291 7.28 -4.49 5.70
C PHE A 291 7.23 -4.45 7.24
N THR A 292 7.42 -5.59 7.90
CA THR A 292 7.42 -5.69 9.37
C THR A 292 8.51 -4.83 10.01
N HIS A 293 9.66 -4.72 9.35
CA HIS A 293 10.76 -3.88 9.85
C HIS A 293 10.37 -2.41 9.90
N LEU A 294 9.60 -1.94 8.93
CA LEU A 294 9.11 -0.56 8.86
C LEU A 294 7.87 -0.36 9.74
N TYR A 295 6.90 -1.27 9.63
CA TYR A 295 5.59 -1.22 10.27
C TYR A 295 5.25 -2.57 10.89
N PRO A 296 5.67 -2.85 12.14
CA PRO A 296 5.40 -4.12 12.81
C PRO A 296 3.90 -4.34 13.05
N MET A 297 3.14 -3.26 13.23
CA MET A 297 1.68 -3.26 13.37
C MET A 297 1.12 -1.89 12.96
N ASN A 298 0.30 -1.87 11.89
CA ASN A 298 -0.41 -0.68 11.42
C ASN A 298 -1.85 -0.99 11.00
N ALA A 299 -2.50 -1.88 11.73
CA ALA A 299 -3.89 -2.26 11.51
C ALA A 299 -4.78 -1.66 12.60
N ARG A 300 -5.91 -1.06 12.21
CA ARG A 300 -6.97 -0.63 13.13
C ARG A 300 -7.64 -1.87 13.72
N PRO A 301 -8.01 -1.88 15.02
CA PRO A 301 -8.83 -2.95 15.59
C PRO A 301 -10.16 -3.11 14.85
N LEU A 302 -10.69 -4.34 14.88
CA LEU A 302 -12.01 -4.63 14.31
C LEU A 302 -13.08 -3.76 14.94
N GLN A 303 -14.01 -3.30 14.08
CA GLN A 303 -15.18 -2.53 14.46
C GLN A 303 -16.43 -3.41 14.49
N ALA A 304 -17.44 -2.97 15.21
CA ALA A 304 -18.72 -3.69 15.27
C ALA A 304 -19.36 -3.80 13.88
N GLN A 305 -19.90 -4.95 13.55
CA GLN A 305 -20.63 -5.18 12.30
C GLN A 305 -21.93 -4.36 12.24
N SER A 306 -22.54 -4.08 13.39
CA SER A 306 -23.72 -3.19 13.56
C SER A 306 -24.89 -3.55 12.65
N GLY A 307 -25.16 -4.84 12.44
CA GLY A 307 -26.27 -5.32 11.61
C GLY A 307 -26.12 -4.99 10.10
N ARG A 308 -24.94 -4.62 9.64
CA ARG A 308 -24.71 -4.36 8.22
C ARG A 308 -24.85 -5.65 7.39
N LEU A 309 -25.44 -5.49 6.23
CA LEU A 309 -25.50 -6.53 5.23
C LEU A 309 -24.09 -6.73 4.63
N ILE A 310 -23.61 -7.95 4.67
CA ILE A 310 -22.39 -8.37 3.97
C ILE A 310 -22.83 -9.35 2.88
N LYS A 311 -22.58 -8.98 1.64
CA LYS A 311 -22.84 -9.86 0.49
C LYS A 311 -21.59 -10.65 0.17
N GLU A 312 -21.76 -11.90 -0.20
CA GLU A 312 -20.73 -12.78 -0.70
C GLU A 312 -21.11 -13.22 -2.12
N SER A 313 -20.18 -13.14 -3.07
CA SER A 313 -20.39 -13.65 -4.42
C SER A 313 -20.42 -15.18 -4.43
N ASN A 314 -21.26 -15.74 -5.28
CA ASN A 314 -21.38 -17.19 -5.49
C ASN A 314 -20.06 -17.82 -5.96
#